data_b21118cc1c4f800e7ca3dc3bf9976898
#
_entry.id   b21118cc1c4f800e7ca3dc3bf9976898
#
_cell.length_a   1.000
_cell.length_b   1.000
_cell.length_c   1.000
_cell.angle_alpha   90.00
_cell.angle_beta   90.00
_cell.angle_gamma   90.00
#
_symmetry.space_group_name_H-M   'P 1'
#
loop_
_entity.id
_entity.type
_entity.pdbx_description
1 polymer ?
#
loop_
_entity_poly.entity_id
_entity_poly.type
_entity_poly.pdbx_seq_one_letter_code
_entity_poly.pdbx_strand_id
1 'polypeptide(L)'
;MTVTRFAPSPTGRLHVGNLRTALFNYLISRKAGGTFILRLDDTDPERSTRAFADGIQRDLEWLGLTWDRLERQSERLDRYAAAADELRAKDRFYEAFETPTELDLKRKKQLNMGQP
;
A
#
# COMPACT_ATOMS: atom_id res chain seq x y z
N MET A 1 -1.67 -9.31 21.36
CA MET A 1 -0.33 -9.03 20.77
C MET A 1 -0.48 -7.88 19.80
N THR A 2 0.29 -6.82 19.96
CA THR A 2 0.22 -5.62 19.10
C THR A 2 0.97 -5.87 17.81
N VAL A 3 0.32 -5.64 16.66
CA VAL A 3 0.95 -5.70 15.34
C VAL A 3 0.74 -4.36 14.65
N THR A 4 1.81 -3.72 14.24
CA THR A 4 1.78 -2.48 13.47
C THR A 4 2.41 -2.68 12.09
N ARG A 5 2.10 -1.78 11.16
CA ARG A 5 2.57 -1.90 9.78
C ARG A 5 2.88 -0.54 9.19
N PHE A 6 4.00 -0.46 8.48
CA PHE A 6 4.28 0.58 7.52
C PHE A 6 4.18 0.00 6.10
N ALA A 7 3.41 0.63 5.23
CA ALA A 7 3.05 0.07 3.92
C ALA A 7 3.26 1.08 2.77
N PRO A 8 4.52 1.43 2.45
CA PRO A 8 4.82 2.36 1.38
C PRO A 8 4.70 1.70 0.01
N SER A 9 4.26 2.49 -0.99
CA SER A 9 4.37 2.08 -2.39
C SER A 9 5.77 2.47 -2.92
N PRO A 10 6.51 1.54 -3.55
CA PRO A 10 7.86 1.81 -4.04
C PRO A 10 7.85 2.52 -5.39
N THR A 11 7.12 3.63 -5.48
CA THR A 11 6.96 4.49 -6.67
C THR A 11 7.86 5.72 -6.64
N GLY A 12 8.69 5.86 -5.60
CA GLY A 12 9.62 6.95 -5.38
C GLY A 12 10.39 6.77 -4.08
N ARG A 13 11.21 7.78 -3.75
CA ARG A 13 11.94 7.83 -2.48
C ARG A 13 11.02 8.18 -1.32
N LEU A 14 11.37 7.72 -0.12
CA LEU A 14 10.68 8.17 1.09
C LEU A 14 10.94 9.67 1.34
N HIS A 15 9.92 10.34 1.84
CA HIS A 15 10.04 11.70 2.35
C HIS A 15 9.75 11.72 3.87
N VAL A 16 10.03 12.82 4.52
CA VAL A 16 9.89 12.95 5.99
C VAL A 16 8.49 12.58 6.50
N GLY A 17 7.45 12.84 5.75
CA GLY A 17 6.08 12.46 6.11
C GLY A 17 5.88 10.93 6.18
N ASN A 18 6.45 10.20 5.22
CA ASN A 18 6.43 8.73 5.24
C ASN A 18 7.24 8.18 6.42
N LEU A 19 8.43 8.73 6.64
CA LEU A 19 9.32 8.33 7.74
C LEU A 19 8.68 8.57 9.11
N ARG A 20 7.96 9.69 9.28
CA ARG A 20 7.19 9.95 10.49
C ARG A 20 6.18 8.83 10.75
N THR A 21 5.43 8.41 9.73
CA THR A 21 4.46 7.31 9.85
C THR A 21 5.14 6.00 10.22
N ALA A 22 6.27 5.68 9.58
CA ALA A 22 7.06 4.50 9.92
C ALA A 22 7.53 4.53 11.38
N LEU A 23 8.08 5.67 11.82
CA LEU A 23 8.58 5.86 13.18
C LEU A 23 7.49 5.64 14.23
N PHE A 24 6.30 6.23 14.07
CA PHE A 24 5.20 6.02 15.02
C PHE A 24 4.79 4.56 15.11
N ASN A 25 4.63 3.88 14.00
CA ASN A 25 4.28 2.46 13.97
C ASN A 25 5.37 1.60 14.64
N TYR A 26 6.63 1.90 14.37
CA TYR A 26 7.77 1.23 14.97
C TYR A 26 7.77 1.41 16.51
N LEU A 27 7.68 2.64 16.99
CA LEU A 27 7.70 2.94 18.44
C LEU A 27 6.53 2.29 19.18
N ILE A 28 5.33 2.28 18.60
CA ILE A 28 4.15 1.62 19.18
C ILE A 28 4.40 0.12 19.31
N SER A 29 4.88 -0.54 18.26
CA SER A 29 5.16 -1.97 18.32
C SER A 29 6.26 -2.30 19.34
N ARG A 30 7.36 -1.55 19.35
CA ARG A 30 8.49 -1.79 20.29
C ARG A 30 8.07 -1.55 21.72
N LYS A 31 7.34 -0.46 22.02
CA LYS A 31 6.78 -0.19 23.36
C LYS A 31 5.87 -1.33 23.85
N ALA A 32 5.11 -1.94 22.97
CA ALA A 32 4.15 -3.01 23.31
C ALA A 32 4.77 -4.42 23.26
N GLY A 33 6.07 -4.57 23.00
CA GLY A 33 6.69 -5.88 22.74
C GLY A 33 6.04 -6.63 21.57
N GLY A 34 5.55 -5.87 20.58
CA GLY A 34 4.79 -6.37 19.45
C GLY A 34 5.62 -6.54 18.17
N THR A 35 4.93 -6.74 17.06
CA THR A 35 5.53 -6.97 15.73
C THR A 35 5.38 -5.74 14.86
N PHE A 36 6.46 -5.31 14.21
CA PHE A 36 6.47 -4.28 13.18
C PHE A 36 6.67 -4.90 11.80
N ILE A 37 5.72 -4.67 10.89
CA ILE A 37 5.72 -5.21 9.53
C ILE A 37 6.04 -4.10 8.54
N LEU A 38 7.02 -4.33 7.67
CA LEU A 38 7.19 -3.57 6.44
C LEU A 38 6.46 -4.29 5.31
N ARG A 39 5.44 -3.64 4.70
CA ARG A 39 4.76 -4.17 3.51
C ARG A 39 5.00 -3.22 2.33
N LEU A 40 5.60 -3.72 1.29
CA LEU A 40 5.75 -2.97 0.04
C LEU A 40 4.46 -3.11 -0.79
N ASP A 41 3.79 -1.99 -1.02
CA ASP A 41 2.56 -1.94 -1.81
C ASP A 41 2.91 -1.67 -3.29
N ASP A 42 3.44 -2.69 -3.94
CA ASP A 42 4.01 -2.72 -5.29
C ASP A 42 3.00 -3.23 -6.34
N THR A 43 1.74 -2.85 -6.21
CA THR A 43 0.65 -3.26 -7.11
C THR A 43 0.58 -2.48 -8.42
N ASP A 44 1.37 -1.43 -8.55
CA ASP A 44 1.51 -0.64 -9.78
C ASP A 44 2.85 -0.98 -10.45
N PRO A 45 2.88 -1.90 -11.41
CA PRO A 45 4.13 -2.39 -12.01
C PRO A 45 4.86 -1.35 -12.87
N GLU A 46 4.14 -0.33 -13.37
CA GLU A 46 4.76 0.73 -14.18
C GLU A 46 5.59 1.70 -13.33
N ARG A 47 5.12 2.03 -12.14
CA ARG A 47 5.77 2.99 -11.24
C ARG A 47 6.57 2.34 -10.13
N SER A 48 6.25 1.10 -9.75
CA SER A 48 6.95 0.37 -8.70
C SER A 48 8.25 -0.24 -9.25
N THR A 49 9.38 0.19 -8.70
CA THR A 49 10.67 -0.34 -9.12
C THR A 49 11.39 -1.03 -7.97
N ARG A 50 12.20 -2.04 -8.32
CA ARG A 50 13.06 -2.72 -7.34
C ARG A 50 14.02 -1.74 -6.67
N ALA A 51 14.57 -0.78 -7.42
CA ALA A 51 15.48 0.23 -6.89
C ALA A 51 14.82 1.10 -5.80
N PHE A 52 13.55 1.48 -5.97
CA PHE A 52 12.81 2.20 -4.94
C PHE A 52 12.47 1.29 -3.75
N ALA A 53 12.10 0.03 -3.98
CA ALA A 53 11.84 -0.93 -2.91
C ALA A 53 13.07 -1.16 -2.03
N ASP A 54 14.25 -1.31 -2.64
CA ASP A 54 15.53 -1.46 -1.94
C ASP A 54 15.94 -0.14 -1.26
N GLY A 55 15.62 1.01 -1.87
CA GLY A 55 15.83 2.34 -1.30
C GLY A 55 15.04 2.55 -0.02
N ILE A 56 13.77 2.18 0.00
CA ILE A 56 12.90 2.23 1.20
C ILE A 56 13.50 1.43 2.35
N GLN A 57 13.98 0.22 2.08
CA GLN A 57 14.57 -0.63 3.10
C GLN A 57 15.85 -0.01 3.66
N ARG A 58 16.76 0.46 2.80
CA ARG A 58 17.99 1.14 3.22
C ARG A 58 17.73 2.40 4.06
N ASP A 59 16.74 3.22 3.67
CA ASP A 59 16.39 4.43 4.40
C ASP A 59 15.87 4.12 5.80
N LEU A 60 15.04 3.07 5.95
CA LEU A 60 14.54 2.60 7.24
C LEU A 60 15.67 2.01 8.11
N GLU A 61 16.54 1.19 7.53
CA GLU A 61 17.70 0.60 8.21
C GLU A 61 18.66 1.70 8.71
N TRP A 62 18.92 2.70 7.85
CA TRP A 62 19.76 3.86 8.23
C TRP A 62 19.20 4.63 9.43
N LEU A 63 17.87 4.70 9.56
CA LEU A 63 17.20 5.29 10.72
C LEU A 63 17.09 4.34 11.93
N GLY A 64 17.57 3.10 11.83
CA GLY A 64 17.43 2.08 12.87
C GLY A 64 16.01 1.53 13.01
N LEU A 65 15.14 1.72 12.03
CA LEU A 65 13.76 1.22 12.02
C LEU A 65 13.70 -0.19 11.40
N THR A 66 14.16 -1.18 12.15
CA THR A 66 14.15 -2.59 11.70
C THR A 66 12.78 -3.22 11.84
N TRP A 67 12.41 -4.02 10.86
CA TRP A 67 11.12 -4.75 10.83
C TRP A 67 11.30 -6.22 11.18
N ASP A 68 10.24 -6.82 11.71
CA ASP A 68 10.22 -8.24 12.06
C ASP A 68 9.77 -9.10 10.86
N ARG A 69 9.00 -8.52 9.93
CA ARG A 69 8.52 -9.19 8.71
C ARG A 69 8.52 -8.21 7.54
N LEU A 70 8.96 -8.72 6.38
CA LEU A 70 8.82 -8.04 5.08
C LEU A 70 7.76 -8.76 4.25
N GLU A 71 6.82 -8.00 3.70
CA GLU A 71 5.74 -8.50 2.86
C GLU A 71 5.70 -7.70 1.54
N ARG A 72 5.36 -8.35 0.44
CA ARG A 72 5.16 -7.72 -0.88
C ARG A 72 3.78 -8.05 -1.40
N GLN A 73 3.06 -7.06 -1.90
CA GLN A 73 1.73 -7.27 -2.45
C GLN A 73 1.79 -8.05 -3.76
N SER A 74 2.80 -7.78 -4.61
CA SER A 74 3.00 -8.48 -5.88
C SER A 74 3.21 -10.00 -5.74
N GLU A 75 3.66 -10.47 -4.58
CA GLU A 75 3.86 -11.89 -4.29
C GLU A 75 2.58 -12.60 -3.81
N ARG A 76 1.43 -11.91 -3.80
CA ARG A 76 0.17 -12.40 -3.22
C ARG A 76 -1.01 -12.34 -4.19
N LEU A 77 -0.75 -12.22 -5.49
CA LEU A 77 -1.80 -12.05 -6.51
C LEU A 77 -2.80 -13.21 -6.52
N ASP A 78 -2.34 -14.43 -6.30
CA ASP A 78 -3.22 -15.61 -6.21
C ASP A 78 -4.24 -15.51 -5.06
N ARG A 79 -3.81 -14.95 -3.91
CA ARG A 79 -4.71 -14.71 -2.77
C ARG A 79 -5.75 -13.64 -3.09
N TYR A 80 -5.36 -12.61 -3.85
CA TYR A 80 -6.28 -11.56 -4.26
C TYR A 80 -7.28 -12.07 -5.29
N ALA A 81 -6.84 -12.92 -6.22
CA ALA A 81 -7.75 -13.59 -7.17
C ALA A 81 -8.79 -14.45 -6.43
N ALA A 82 -8.35 -15.29 -5.49
CA ALA A 82 -9.25 -16.11 -4.69
C ALA A 82 -10.25 -15.26 -3.87
N ALA A 83 -9.80 -14.16 -3.27
CA ALA A 83 -10.68 -13.23 -2.55
C ALA A 83 -11.69 -12.54 -3.48
N ALA A 84 -11.28 -12.18 -4.69
CA ALA A 84 -12.19 -11.62 -5.71
C ALA A 84 -13.26 -12.62 -6.12
N ASP A 85 -12.89 -13.89 -6.28
CA ASP A 85 -13.85 -14.96 -6.62
C ASP A 85 -14.85 -15.20 -5.47
N GLU A 86 -14.40 -15.15 -4.24
CA GLU A 86 -15.29 -15.22 -3.07
C GLU A 86 -16.27 -14.04 -3.02
N LEU A 87 -15.82 -12.83 -3.34
CA LEU A 87 -16.66 -11.65 -3.41
C LEU A 87 -17.67 -11.72 -4.58
N ARG A 88 -17.27 -12.25 -5.73
CA ARG A 88 -18.19 -12.52 -6.86
C ARG A 88 -19.28 -13.49 -6.45
N ALA A 89 -18.94 -14.59 -5.79
CA ALA A 89 -19.91 -15.58 -5.31
C ALA A 89 -20.93 -15.01 -4.30
N LYS A 90 -20.58 -13.89 -3.65
CA LYS A 90 -21.45 -13.18 -2.70
C LYS A 90 -22.14 -11.95 -3.29
N ASP A 91 -22.11 -11.75 -4.60
CA ASP A 91 -22.62 -10.56 -5.31
C ASP A 91 -22.07 -9.23 -4.74
N ARG A 92 -20.80 -9.24 -4.28
CA ARG A 92 -20.10 -8.09 -3.72
C ARG A 92 -18.98 -7.55 -4.61
N PHE A 93 -18.84 -8.13 -5.80
CA PHE A 93 -17.85 -7.75 -6.79
C PHE A 93 -18.55 -7.62 -8.15
N TYR A 94 -18.38 -6.48 -8.80
CA TYR A 94 -18.91 -6.19 -10.12
C TYR A 94 -17.81 -5.67 -11.05
N GLU A 95 -17.99 -5.88 -12.33
CA GLU A 95 -17.07 -5.40 -13.34
C GLU A 95 -17.42 -3.95 -13.73
N ALA A 96 -16.39 -3.11 -13.87
CA ALA A 96 -16.50 -1.75 -14.37
C ALA A 96 -15.71 -1.64 -15.68
N PHE A 97 -16.36 -1.18 -16.74
CA PHE A 97 -15.82 -1.18 -18.10
C PHE A 97 -15.39 0.21 -18.58
N GLU A 98 -15.48 1.22 -17.74
CA GLU A 98 -15.08 2.56 -18.09
C GLU A 98 -13.56 2.66 -18.26
N THR A 99 -13.15 3.33 -19.32
CA THR A 99 -11.76 3.70 -19.53
C THR A 99 -11.32 4.81 -18.54
N PRO A 100 -10.02 4.96 -18.27
CA PRO A 100 -9.51 6.07 -17.43
C PRO A 100 -9.98 7.44 -17.91
N THR A 101 -10.05 7.65 -19.22
CA THR A 101 -10.53 8.91 -19.81
C THR A 101 -12.00 9.17 -19.51
N GLU A 102 -12.85 8.14 -19.63
CA GLU A 102 -14.29 8.25 -19.29
C GLU A 102 -14.51 8.55 -17.81
N LEU A 103 -13.72 7.90 -16.93
CA LEU A 103 -13.77 8.16 -15.49
C LEU A 103 -13.37 9.60 -15.16
N ASP A 104 -12.32 10.12 -15.80
CA ASP A 104 -11.88 11.51 -15.61
C ASP A 104 -12.92 12.51 -16.08
N LEU A 105 -13.56 12.25 -17.22
CA LEU A 105 -14.66 13.08 -17.73
C LEU A 105 -15.88 13.04 -16.80
N LYS A 106 -16.26 11.88 -16.29
CA LYS A 106 -17.34 11.74 -15.31
C LYS A 106 -17.04 12.53 -14.03
N ARG A 107 -15.82 12.41 -13.51
CA ARG A 107 -15.36 13.14 -12.31
C ARG A 107 -15.43 14.66 -12.52
N LYS A 108 -14.90 15.16 -13.63
CA LYS A 108 -14.96 16.59 -13.97
C LYS A 108 -16.41 17.10 -14.06
N LYS A 109 -17.31 16.32 -14.69
CA LYS A 109 -18.72 16.66 -14.77
C LYS A 109 -19.39 16.72 -13.39
N GLN A 110 -19.15 15.74 -12.52
CA GLN A 110 -19.69 15.71 -11.17
C GLN A 110 -19.20 16.91 -10.34
N LEU A 111 -17.90 17.22 -10.38
CA LEU A 111 -17.33 18.39 -9.70
C LEU A 111 -17.96 19.70 -10.17
N ASN A 112 -18.17 19.88 -11.49
CA ASN A 112 -18.81 21.05 -12.05
C ASN A 112 -20.29 21.18 -11.66
N MET A 113 -20.95 20.07 -11.35
CA MET A 113 -22.34 20.01 -10.87
C MET A 113 -22.46 20.13 -9.35
N GLY A 114 -21.35 20.30 -8.63
CA GLY A 114 -21.33 20.33 -7.16
C GLY A 114 -21.71 19.00 -6.48
N GLN A 115 -21.59 17.89 -7.21
CA GLN A 115 -21.83 16.54 -6.68
C GLN A 115 -20.52 15.96 -6.12
N PRO A 116 -20.59 15.24 -4.97
CA PRO A 116 -19.42 14.61 -4.36
C PRO A 116 -18.82 13.52 -5.23
#